data_ee411e038e4fcfb6e41ec0b1035b1fd0
#
_entry.id   ee411e038e4fcfb6e41ec0b1035b1fd0
#
_cell.length_a   1.000
_cell.length_b   1.000
_cell.length_c   1.000
_cell.angle_alpha   90.00
_cell.angle_beta   90.00
_cell.angle_gamma   90.00
#
_symmetry.space_group_name_H-M   'P 1'
#
loop_
_entity.id
_entity.type
_entity.pdbx_description
1 polymer ?
#
loop_
_entity_poly.entity_id
_entity_poly.type
_entity_poly.pdbx_seq_one_letter_code
_entity_poly.pdbx_strand_id
1 'polypeptide(L)'
;MLVNYASAAHWPIDPSRLDLVEEFRRKPRGPHGDELQKLLHRMRWSGDPEASGRYVLIVKEPGRRWVLARLPRERGKPMELLANQVFTSIAEAEWEVFKRRWEALTGAALPASLEEASV
;
A
#
# COMPACT_ATOMS: atom_id res chain seq x y z
N MET A 1 -2.79 17.43 26.41
CA MET A 1 -2.21 16.11 26.17
C MET A 1 -1.52 16.10 24.82
N LEU A 2 -0.32 15.58 24.82
CA LEU A 2 0.40 15.48 23.58
C LEU A 2 -0.12 14.33 22.75
N VAL A 3 -0.51 14.63 21.51
CA VAL A 3 -0.80 13.57 20.57
C VAL A 3 0.56 13.01 20.16
N ASN A 4 0.74 11.75 20.45
CA ASN A 4 1.95 11.06 20.06
C ASN A 4 1.77 10.57 18.63
N TYR A 5 2.48 11.20 17.71
CA TYR A 5 2.39 10.79 16.31
C TYR A 5 2.79 9.34 16.08
N ALA A 6 3.74 8.84 16.86
CA ALA A 6 4.13 7.45 16.77
C ALA A 6 2.98 6.54 17.18
N SER A 7 2.25 6.89 18.23
CA SER A 7 1.07 6.15 18.64
C SER A 7 -0.01 6.16 17.57
N ALA A 8 -0.28 7.34 17.01
CA ALA A 8 -1.28 7.45 15.95
C ALA A 8 -0.88 6.64 14.73
N ALA A 9 0.40 6.67 14.38
CA ALA A 9 0.93 5.91 13.25
C ALA A 9 0.85 4.40 13.48
N HIS A 10 0.84 3.98 14.74
CA HIS A 10 0.77 2.57 15.09
C HIS A 10 -0.65 2.09 15.42
N TRP A 11 -1.64 2.96 15.26
CA TRP A 11 -3.02 2.54 15.46
C TRP A 11 -3.34 1.39 14.51
N PRO A 12 -3.90 0.30 15.05
CA PRO A 12 -4.24 -0.83 14.20
C PRO A 12 -5.30 -0.43 13.17
N ILE A 13 -5.11 -0.95 11.97
CA ILE A 13 -6.12 -0.81 10.94
C ILE A 13 -7.14 -1.92 11.18
N ASP A 14 -8.42 -1.55 11.13
CA ASP A 14 -9.50 -2.51 11.34
C ASP A 14 -9.60 -3.43 10.12
N PRO A 15 -9.25 -4.72 10.25
CA PRO A 15 -9.29 -5.63 9.10
C PRO A 15 -10.69 -5.96 8.62
N SER A 16 -11.73 -5.57 9.36
CA SER A 16 -13.11 -5.78 8.94
C SER A 16 -13.59 -4.71 7.96
N ARG A 17 -12.84 -3.60 7.83
CA ARG A 17 -13.24 -2.49 6.96
C ARG A 17 -12.91 -2.78 5.50
N LEU A 18 -13.45 -3.88 5.01
CA LEU A 18 -13.26 -4.26 3.60
C LEU A 18 -13.98 -3.34 2.64
N ASP A 19 -14.94 -2.56 3.13
CA ASP A 19 -15.60 -1.52 2.33
C ASP A 19 -14.59 -0.49 1.82
N LEU A 20 -13.59 -0.15 2.64
CA LEU A 20 -12.53 0.78 2.23
C LEU A 20 -11.60 0.14 1.20
N VAL A 21 -11.35 -1.15 1.34
CA VAL A 21 -10.54 -1.89 0.37
C VAL A 21 -11.25 -1.90 -0.98
N GLU A 22 -12.55 -2.16 -0.99
CA GLU A 22 -13.34 -2.14 -2.23
C GLU A 22 -13.36 -0.76 -2.87
N GLU A 23 -13.48 0.28 -2.06
CA GLU A 23 -13.46 1.65 -2.58
C GLU A 23 -12.14 1.93 -3.28
N PHE A 24 -11.02 1.54 -2.67
CA PHE A 24 -9.70 1.73 -3.29
C PHE A 24 -9.57 0.89 -4.56
N ARG A 25 -10.03 -0.35 -4.53
CA ARG A 25 -9.94 -1.25 -5.67
C ARG A 25 -10.67 -0.70 -6.89
N ARG A 26 -11.82 -0.08 -6.67
CA ARG A 26 -12.59 0.52 -7.75
C ARG A 26 -11.94 1.74 -8.37
N LYS A 27 -11.30 2.56 -7.53
CA LYS A 27 -10.65 3.81 -7.97
C LYS A 27 -9.32 4.01 -7.26
N PRO A 28 -8.28 3.27 -7.65
CA PRO A 28 -6.98 3.41 -6.97
C PRO A 28 -6.39 4.80 -7.03
N ARG A 29 -6.75 5.58 -8.04
CA ARG A 29 -6.26 6.95 -8.21
C ARG A 29 -7.21 7.99 -7.63
N GLY A 30 -8.32 7.57 -7.07
CA GLY A 30 -9.29 8.47 -6.47
C GLY A 30 -10.22 9.15 -7.47
N PRO A 31 -11.00 10.12 -7.00
CA PRO A 31 -11.01 10.64 -5.64
C PRO A 31 -11.51 9.63 -4.61
N HIS A 32 -11.03 9.76 -3.38
CA HIS A 32 -11.36 8.85 -2.29
C HIS A 32 -12.18 9.57 -1.21
N GLY A 33 -13.05 8.82 -0.53
CA GLY A 33 -13.78 9.33 0.62
C GLY A 33 -12.88 9.62 1.80
N ASP A 34 -13.39 10.35 2.79
CA ASP A 34 -12.60 10.80 3.94
C ASP A 34 -11.98 9.65 4.72
N GLU A 35 -12.74 8.59 4.96
CA GLU A 35 -12.24 7.46 5.74
C GLU A 35 -11.12 6.73 4.99
N LEU A 36 -11.27 6.56 3.69
CA LEU A 36 -10.22 5.93 2.90
C LEU A 36 -8.98 6.81 2.85
N GLN A 37 -9.14 8.13 2.73
CA GLN A 37 -8.01 9.04 2.78
C GLN A 37 -7.24 8.91 4.08
N LYS A 38 -7.95 8.78 5.20
CA LYS A 38 -7.31 8.58 6.51
C LYS A 38 -6.56 7.25 6.57
N LEU A 39 -7.15 6.21 6.02
CA LEU A 39 -6.50 4.90 5.95
C LEU A 39 -5.22 4.97 5.13
N LEU A 40 -5.28 5.57 3.94
CA LEU A 40 -4.12 5.70 3.07
C LEU A 40 -3.01 6.51 3.72
N HIS A 41 -3.39 7.57 4.42
CA HIS A 41 -2.43 8.39 5.16
C HIS A 41 -1.73 7.56 6.24
N ARG A 42 -2.49 6.77 6.99
CA ARG A 42 -1.94 5.89 8.02
C ARG A 42 -0.99 4.85 7.43
N MET A 43 -1.36 4.26 6.30
CA MET A 43 -0.50 3.31 5.62
C MET A 43 0.83 3.93 5.20
N ARG A 44 0.78 5.18 4.73
CA ARG A 44 1.96 5.89 4.24
C ARG A 44 2.84 6.36 5.39
N TRP A 45 2.22 6.77 6.50
CA TRP A 45 2.91 7.38 7.63
C TRP A 45 2.81 6.52 8.88
N SER A 46 3.03 5.23 8.74
CA SER A 46 2.95 4.33 9.87
C SER A 46 4.02 4.56 10.93
N GLY A 47 5.01 5.37 10.63
CA GLY A 47 6.12 5.64 11.55
C GLY A 47 7.17 4.53 11.58
N ASP A 48 6.79 3.35 11.14
CA ASP A 48 7.68 2.21 11.05
C ASP A 48 7.58 1.64 9.63
N PRO A 49 8.58 1.90 8.79
CA PRO A 49 8.58 1.39 7.42
C PRO A 49 8.45 -0.13 7.35
N GLU A 50 8.92 -0.83 8.38
CA GLU A 50 8.78 -2.29 8.43
C GLU A 50 7.33 -2.71 8.46
N ALA A 51 6.49 -1.98 9.19
CA ALA A 51 5.08 -2.31 9.32
C ALA A 51 4.34 -2.20 7.99
N SER A 52 4.75 -1.28 7.12
CA SER A 52 4.13 -1.11 5.81
C SER A 52 4.86 -1.85 4.70
N GLY A 53 5.97 -2.55 5.01
CA GLY A 53 6.73 -3.34 4.04
C GLY A 53 7.69 -2.55 3.18
N ARG A 54 7.74 -1.22 3.33
CA ARG A 54 8.63 -0.32 2.59
C ARG A 54 8.49 -0.43 1.06
N TYR A 55 7.31 -0.74 0.58
CA TYR A 55 7.07 -0.91 -0.85
C TYR A 55 7.01 0.43 -1.58
N VAL A 56 7.62 0.48 -2.76
CA VAL A 56 7.57 1.64 -3.64
C VAL A 56 7.40 1.17 -5.09
N LEU A 57 6.94 2.06 -5.95
CA LEU A 57 6.84 1.78 -7.37
C LEU A 57 7.92 2.54 -8.11
N ILE A 58 8.65 1.83 -8.94
CA ILE A 58 9.69 2.41 -9.78
C ILE A 58 9.16 2.53 -11.20
N VAL A 59 9.27 3.71 -11.77
CA VAL A 59 8.86 3.94 -13.16
C VAL A 59 9.97 3.43 -14.06
N LYS A 60 9.71 2.37 -14.82
CA LYS A 60 10.66 1.85 -15.79
C LYS A 60 10.49 2.54 -17.15
N GLU A 61 9.25 2.72 -17.56
CA GLU A 61 8.91 3.46 -18.76
C GLU A 61 7.77 4.41 -18.41
N PRO A 62 7.95 5.72 -18.52
CA PRO A 62 6.91 6.68 -18.14
C PRO A 62 5.58 6.39 -18.83
N GLY A 63 4.53 6.25 -18.01
CA GLY A 63 3.19 5.96 -18.49
C GLY A 63 2.95 4.55 -19.02
N ARG A 64 3.97 3.69 -19.01
CA ARG A 64 3.86 2.36 -19.65
C ARG A 64 4.23 1.20 -18.75
N ARG A 65 5.22 1.37 -17.86
CA ARG A 65 5.73 0.25 -17.09
C ARG A 65 6.21 0.69 -15.72
N TRP A 66 5.77 -0.05 -14.71
CA TRP A 66 6.17 0.17 -13.32
C TRP A 66 6.62 -1.16 -12.73
N VAL A 67 7.59 -1.11 -11.83
CA VAL A 67 8.09 -2.30 -11.12
C VAL A 67 7.96 -2.04 -9.63
N LEU A 68 7.48 -3.03 -8.90
CA LEU A 68 7.41 -2.97 -7.45
C LEU A 68 8.82 -3.17 -6.88
N ALA A 69 9.14 -2.40 -5.86
CA ALA A 69 10.43 -2.50 -5.18
C ALA A 69 10.24 -2.32 -3.68
N ARG A 70 11.25 -2.71 -2.94
CA ARG A 70 11.32 -2.48 -1.50
C ARG A 70 12.54 -1.64 -1.19
N LEU A 71 12.34 -0.63 -0.35
CA LEU A 71 13.45 0.20 0.12
C LEU A 71 14.33 -0.60 1.07
N PRO A 72 15.66 -0.36 1.05
CA PRO A 72 16.56 -1.07 1.96
C PRO A 72 16.36 -0.61 3.40
N ARG A 73 16.69 -1.48 4.34
CA ARG A 73 16.66 -1.14 5.77
C ARG A 73 17.77 -0.18 6.14
N GLU A 74 18.91 -0.33 5.48
CA GLU A 74 20.10 0.46 5.76
C GLU A 74 20.34 1.47 4.65
N ARG A 75 20.75 2.67 5.04
CA ARG A 75 21.14 3.68 4.08
C ARG A 75 22.32 3.19 3.24
N GLY A 76 22.28 3.54 1.96
CA GLY A 76 23.36 3.22 1.05
C GLY A 76 23.28 1.82 0.45
N LYS A 77 22.35 1.00 0.91
CA LYS A 77 22.14 -0.31 0.30
C LYS A 77 21.21 -0.18 -0.91
N PRO A 78 21.37 -1.04 -1.91
CA PRO A 78 20.53 -0.97 -3.09
C PRO A 78 19.08 -1.39 -2.78
N MET A 79 18.17 -0.80 -3.53
CA MET A 79 16.76 -1.15 -3.50
C MET A 79 16.57 -2.56 -4.07
N GLU A 80 15.68 -3.33 -3.45
CA GLU A 80 15.35 -4.66 -3.95
C GLU A 80 14.22 -4.55 -4.97
N LEU A 81 14.50 -4.88 -6.22
CA LEU A 81 13.48 -4.91 -7.25
C LEU A 81 12.79 -6.27 -7.26
N LEU A 82 11.46 -6.25 -7.19
CA LEU A 82 10.67 -7.47 -7.33
C LEU A 82 10.39 -7.67 -8.80
N ALA A 83 11.35 -8.26 -9.51
CA ALA A 83 11.37 -8.28 -10.98
C ALA A 83 10.17 -8.97 -11.62
N ASN A 84 9.50 -9.85 -10.89
CA ASN A 84 8.28 -10.51 -11.37
C ASN A 84 7.02 -9.69 -11.11
N GLN A 85 7.14 -8.52 -10.48
CA GLN A 85 6.02 -7.65 -10.18
C GLN A 85 6.08 -6.42 -11.08
N VAL A 86 5.80 -6.63 -12.34
CA VAL A 86 5.82 -5.59 -13.37
C VAL A 86 4.39 -5.28 -13.80
N PHE A 87 4.07 -3.99 -13.88
CA PHE A 87 2.72 -3.53 -14.20
C PHE A 87 2.74 -2.59 -15.38
N THR A 88 1.72 -2.71 -16.23
CA THR A 88 1.53 -1.82 -17.38
C THR A 88 0.43 -0.79 -17.10
N SER A 89 -0.21 -0.87 -15.94
CA SER A 89 -1.23 0.06 -15.48
C SER A 89 -0.84 0.58 -14.11
N ILE A 90 -0.84 1.91 -13.93
CA ILE A 90 -0.55 2.49 -12.62
C ILE A 90 -1.62 2.10 -11.60
N ALA A 91 -2.87 1.96 -12.04
CA ALA A 91 -3.95 1.54 -11.13
C ALA A 91 -3.70 0.14 -10.59
N GLU A 92 -3.28 -0.79 -11.43
CA GLU A 92 -2.94 -2.14 -11.01
C GLU A 92 -1.72 -2.14 -10.07
N ALA A 93 -0.73 -1.32 -10.39
CA ALA A 93 0.47 -1.21 -9.55
C ALA A 93 0.12 -0.67 -8.16
N GLU A 94 -0.70 0.37 -8.09
CA GLU A 94 -1.12 0.94 -6.81
C GLU A 94 -1.99 -0.02 -6.01
N TRP A 95 -2.82 -0.82 -6.68
CA TRP A 95 -3.60 -1.84 -6.02
C TRP A 95 -2.69 -2.90 -5.38
N GLU A 96 -1.65 -3.31 -6.07
CA GLU A 96 -0.70 -4.28 -5.51
C GLU A 96 0.00 -3.73 -4.27
N VAL A 97 0.43 -2.46 -4.31
CA VAL A 97 1.04 -1.82 -3.15
C VAL A 97 0.06 -1.76 -1.98
N PHE A 98 -1.19 -1.38 -2.26
CA PHE A 98 -2.22 -1.31 -1.23
C PHE A 98 -2.42 -2.67 -0.55
N LYS A 99 -2.55 -3.74 -1.34
CA LYS A 99 -2.74 -5.08 -0.79
C LYS A 99 -1.61 -5.48 0.14
N ARG A 100 -0.38 -5.24 -0.29
CA ARG A 100 0.80 -5.61 0.50
C ARG A 100 0.88 -4.82 1.80
N ARG A 101 0.59 -3.53 1.73
CA ARG A 101 0.56 -2.69 2.94
C ARG A 101 -0.56 -3.10 3.88
N TRP A 102 -1.71 -3.41 3.35
CA TRP A 102 -2.84 -3.88 4.16
C TRP A 102 -2.47 -5.13 4.92
N GLU A 103 -1.93 -6.13 4.23
CA GLU A 103 -1.52 -7.38 4.86
C GLU A 103 -0.42 -7.16 5.90
N ALA A 104 0.54 -6.31 5.59
CA ALA A 104 1.62 -6.01 6.53
C ALA A 104 1.12 -5.33 7.80
N LEU A 105 0.16 -4.41 7.66
CA LEU A 105 -0.34 -3.63 8.80
C LEU A 105 -1.43 -4.33 9.60
N THR A 106 -2.24 -5.17 8.96
CA THR A 106 -3.33 -5.87 9.65
C THR A 106 -2.95 -7.30 10.05
N GLY A 107 -1.96 -7.88 9.39
CA GLY A 107 -1.63 -9.29 9.58
C GLY A 107 -2.64 -10.23 8.96
N ALA A 108 -3.58 -9.70 8.17
CA ALA A 108 -4.66 -10.48 7.59
C ALA A 108 -4.63 -10.37 6.07
N ALA A 109 -4.66 -11.52 5.40
CA ALA A 109 -4.77 -11.55 3.94
C ALA A 109 -6.16 -11.10 3.50
N LEU A 110 -6.23 -10.45 2.34
CA LEU A 110 -7.51 -10.07 1.78
C LEU A 110 -8.26 -11.30 1.27
N PRO A 111 -9.61 -11.26 1.30
CA PRO A 111 -10.38 -12.32 0.68
C PRO A 111 -10.05 -12.48 -0.80
N ALA A 112 -10.03 -13.72 -1.29
CA ALA A 112 -9.71 -13.99 -2.68
C ALA A 112 -10.62 -13.24 -3.65
N SER A 113 -11.88 -13.04 -3.27
CA SER A 113 -12.83 -12.31 -4.10
C SER A 113 -12.39 -10.86 -4.37
N LEU A 114 -11.68 -10.24 -3.43
CA LEU A 114 -11.16 -8.90 -3.62
C LEU A 114 -9.84 -8.91 -4.41
N GLU A 115 -9.00 -9.88 -4.16
CA GLU A 115 -7.73 -9.99 -4.87
C GLU A 115 -7.92 -10.30 -6.35
N GLU A 116 -8.91 -11.11 -6.66
CA GLU A 116 -9.17 -11.57 -8.03
C GLU A 116 -10.09 -10.63 -8.81
N ALA A 117 -10.65 -9.62 -8.16
CA ALA A 117 -11.56 -8.69 -8.81
C ALA A 117 -10.82 -7.72 -9.71
N SER A 118 -10.12 -8.22 -10.66
CA SER A 118 -9.27 -7.45 -11.54
C SER A 118 -9.96 -7.03 -12.83
N VAL A 119 -11.19 -7.34 -12.97
CA VAL A 119 -11.86 -7.10 -14.25
C VAL A 119 -12.56 -5.78 -14.28
#